data_189e19b3cec2bc4cf7d974088fcb9b7f
#
_entry.id   189e19b3cec2bc4cf7d974088fcb9b7f
#
_cell.length_a   1.000
_cell.length_b   1.000
_cell.length_c   1.000
_cell.angle_alpha   90.00
_cell.angle_beta   90.00
_cell.angle_gamma   90.00
#
_symmetry.space_group_name_H-M   'P 1'
#
loop_
_entity.id
_entity.type
_entity.pdbx_description
1 polymer ?
#
loop_
_entity_poly.entity_id
_entity_poly.type
_entity_poly.pdbx_seq_one_letter_code
_entity_poly.pdbx_strand_id
1 'polypeptide(L)'
;IFESGARAVGATVLPAGTGQTELQVTAARDVGATVHAGTPDYLKVILEKADEMGVSLGFSKAAVGGGALFPSLRQYYADRGISCLQSYATADLGNIAYESPAMEGMIVDEHVIVEIVTPGTGDPVAPSEVGEVVVTTLNPDYPLIRFATGDLSAMMEGQSPCGRTNMRIRGWTVSKSTLSSSVKGSASLTRTALFAGSE
;
A
#
# COMPACT_ATOMS: atom_id res chain seq x y z
N ILE A 1 -3.04 -4.10 -9.98
CA ILE A 1 -2.61 -5.02 -8.90
C ILE A 1 -3.81 -5.33 -8.00
N PHE A 2 -4.36 -4.36 -7.26
CA PHE A 2 -5.47 -4.61 -6.34
C PHE A 2 -6.69 -5.25 -6.99
N GLU A 3 -7.13 -4.76 -8.15
CA GLU A 3 -8.27 -5.35 -8.88
C GLU A 3 -8.03 -6.79 -9.27
N SER A 4 -6.87 -7.10 -9.87
CA SER A 4 -6.52 -8.47 -10.28
C SER A 4 -6.43 -9.40 -9.08
N GLY A 5 -5.79 -8.97 -7.99
CA GLY A 5 -5.69 -9.74 -6.76
C GLY A 5 -7.05 -10.00 -6.11
N ALA A 6 -7.91 -9.00 -6.04
CA ALA A 6 -9.26 -9.15 -5.50
C ALA A 6 -10.10 -10.15 -6.31
N ARG A 7 -10.06 -10.06 -7.64
CA ARG A 7 -10.74 -11.02 -8.52
C ARG A 7 -10.18 -12.44 -8.36
N ALA A 8 -8.88 -12.58 -8.18
CA ALA A 8 -8.24 -13.88 -7.98
C ALA A 8 -8.70 -14.59 -6.71
N VAL A 9 -9.08 -13.84 -5.66
CA VAL A 9 -9.67 -14.40 -4.43
C VAL A 9 -11.20 -14.45 -4.45
N GLY A 10 -11.83 -14.23 -5.61
CA GLY A 10 -13.28 -14.34 -5.79
C GLY A 10 -14.09 -13.11 -5.41
N ALA A 11 -13.46 -11.99 -5.09
CA ALA A 11 -14.16 -10.77 -4.74
C ALA A 11 -14.76 -10.06 -5.97
N THR A 12 -15.95 -9.50 -5.81
CA THR A 12 -16.51 -8.56 -6.78
C THR A 12 -15.84 -7.21 -6.62
N VAL A 13 -15.39 -6.63 -7.73
CA VAL A 13 -14.66 -5.36 -7.74
C VAL A 13 -15.50 -4.25 -8.37
N LEU A 14 -15.68 -3.15 -7.65
CA LEU A 14 -16.22 -1.90 -8.17
C LEU A 14 -15.07 -0.89 -8.36
N PRO A 15 -14.62 -0.62 -9.60
CA PRO A 15 -13.61 0.39 -9.87
C PRO A 15 -14.23 1.79 -9.72
N ALA A 16 -14.06 2.39 -8.54
CA ALA A 16 -14.69 3.68 -8.23
C ALA A 16 -13.94 4.90 -8.79
N GLY A 17 -12.66 4.73 -9.16
CA GLY A 17 -11.84 5.81 -9.71
C GLY A 17 -11.44 6.87 -8.68
N THR A 18 -11.29 8.11 -9.13
CA THR A 18 -10.91 9.27 -8.30
C THR A 18 -12.01 10.32 -8.30
N GLY A 19 -12.15 11.08 -7.21
CA GLY A 19 -13.17 12.13 -7.08
C GLY A 19 -14.57 11.59 -6.86
N GLN A 20 -15.57 12.46 -6.97
CA GLN A 20 -17.00 12.15 -6.79
C GLN A 20 -17.29 11.34 -5.50
N THR A 21 -16.79 11.82 -4.38
CA THR A 21 -16.80 11.10 -3.10
C THR A 21 -18.21 10.66 -2.68
N GLU A 22 -19.22 11.51 -2.88
CA GLU A 22 -20.63 11.18 -2.57
C GLU A 22 -21.16 10.00 -3.39
N LEU A 23 -20.77 9.94 -4.69
CA LEU A 23 -21.14 8.81 -5.54
C LEU A 23 -20.43 7.54 -5.08
N GLN A 24 -19.19 7.62 -4.66
CA GLN A 24 -18.45 6.47 -4.11
C GLN A 24 -19.05 5.96 -2.81
N VAL A 25 -19.47 6.86 -1.90
CA VAL A 25 -20.20 6.48 -0.66
C VAL A 25 -21.50 5.76 -0.99
N THR A 26 -22.30 6.33 -1.92
CA THR A 26 -23.57 5.73 -2.35
C THR A 26 -23.33 4.36 -2.97
N ALA A 27 -22.40 4.24 -3.90
CA ALA A 27 -22.08 2.98 -4.55
C ALA A 27 -21.58 1.93 -3.57
N ALA A 28 -20.68 2.30 -2.65
CA ALA A 28 -20.17 1.39 -1.62
C ALA A 28 -21.27 0.84 -0.73
N ARG A 29 -22.21 1.69 -0.32
CA ARG A 29 -23.42 1.28 0.44
C ARG A 29 -24.27 0.31 -0.38
N ASP A 30 -24.61 0.68 -1.62
CA ASP A 30 -25.59 -0.03 -2.45
C ASP A 30 -25.09 -1.41 -2.88
N VAL A 31 -23.77 -1.59 -3.08
CA VAL A 31 -23.17 -2.89 -3.36
C VAL A 31 -22.76 -3.66 -2.10
N GLY A 32 -22.91 -3.08 -0.92
CA GLY A 32 -22.51 -3.70 0.34
C GLY A 32 -21.00 -3.94 0.42
N ALA A 33 -20.19 -2.96 -0.02
CA ALA A 33 -18.75 -3.12 -0.04
C ALA A 33 -18.18 -3.32 1.38
N THR A 34 -17.37 -4.36 1.56
CA THR A 34 -16.75 -4.74 2.85
C THR A 34 -15.27 -4.42 2.92
N VAL A 35 -14.64 -4.19 1.77
CA VAL A 35 -13.20 -3.90 1.65
C VAL A 35 -12.98 -2.65 0.80
N HIS A 36 -12.10 -1.77 1.27
CA HIS A 36 -11.62 -0.63 0.51
C HIS A 36 -10.18 -0.86 0.01
N ALA A 37 -9.89 -0.46 -1.22
CA ALA A 37 -8.50 -0.37 -1.71
C ALA A 37 -8.26 1.01 -2.32
N GLY A 38 -7.20 1.69 -1.89
CA GLY A 38 -6.88 3.04 -2.34
C GLY A 38 -5.72 3.67 -1.59
N THR A 39 -5.69 5.01 -1.49
CA THR A 39 -4.71 5.67 -0.63
C THR A 39 -5.21 5.77 0.80
N PRO A 40 -4.27 5.84 1.77
CA PRO A 40 -4.64 5.93 3.18
C PRO A 40 -5.53 7.14 3.48
N ASP A 41 -5.16 8.30 3.03
CA ASP A 41 -5.87 9.57 3.26
C ASP A 41 -7.24 9.63 2.57
N TYR A 42 -7.38 9.07 1.37
CA TYR A 42 -8.65 9.11 0.66
C TYR A 42 -9.71 8.20 1.29
N LEU A 43 -9.32 7.09 1.91
CA LEU A 43 -10.25 6.30 2.72
C LEU A 43 -10.87 7.14 3.85
N LYS A 44 -10.08 7.99 4.51
CA LYS A 44 -10.59 8.91 5.52
C LYS A 44 -11.62 9.86 4.94
N VAL A 45 -11.34 10.46 3.77
CA VAL A 45 -12.28 11.36 3.08
C VAL A 45 -13.61 10.66 2.77
N ILE A 46 -13.59 9.39 2.34
CA ILE A 46 -14.80 8.60 2.10
C ILE A 46 -15.59 8.39 3.40
N LEU A 47 -14.91 8.04 4.49
CA LEU A 47 -15.57 7.78 5.78
C LEU A 47 -16.18 9.05 6.37
N GLU A 48 -15.47 10.17 6.32
CA GLU A 48 -15.97 11.47 6.77
C GLU A 48 -17.18 11.92 5.92
N LYS A 49 -17.13 11.71 4.61
CA LYS A 49 -18.27 12.00 3.74
C LYS A 49 -19.47 11.09 4.03
N ALA A 50 -19.26 9.84 4.34
CA ALA A 50 -20.30 8.92 4.76
C ALA A 50 -20.99 9.40 6.06
N ASP A 51 -20.19 9.85 7.04
CA ASP A 51 -20.69 10.45 8.28
C ASP A 51 -21.55 11.70 7.99
N GLU A 52 -21.08 12.62 7.14
CA GLU A 52 -21.83 13.81 6.71
C GLU A 52 -23.16 13.46 6.04
N MET A 53 -23.18 12.40 5.24
CA MET A 53 -24.39 11.92 4.54
C MET A 53 -25.31 11.06 5.43
N GLY A 54 -24.91 10.75 6.66
CA GLY A 54 -25.63 9.83 7.54
C GLY A 54 -25.68 8.40 7.01
N VAL A 55 -24.68 7.99 6.23
CA VAL A 55 -24.57 6.66 5.60
C VAL A 55 -23.59 5.80 6.38
N SER A 56 -24.02 4.60 6.76
CA SER A 56 -23.14 3.58 7.33
C SER A 56 -22.53 2.75 6.20
N LEU A 57 -21.19 2.62 6.16
CA LEU A 57 -20.47 1.77 5.24
C LEU A 57 -20.03 0.47 5.92
N GLY A 58 -20.08 -0.64 5.18
CA GLY A 58 -19.74 -1.97 5.68
C GLY A 58 -18.24 -2.30 5.68
N PHE A 59 -17.35 -1.30 5.54
CA PHE A 59 -15.92 -1.56 5.49
C PHE A 59 -15.41 -2.15 6.80
N SER A 60 -14.84 -3.34 6.73
CA SER A 60 -14.15 -4.02 7.82
C SER A 60 -12.65 -4.18 7.56
N LYS A 61 -12.24 -4.06 6.30
CA LYS A 61 -10.84 -4.19 5.87
C LYS A 61 -10.48 -3.10 4.88
N ALA A 62 -9.21 -2.73 4.88
CA ALA A 62 -8.65 -1.85 3.85
C ALA A 62 -7.25 -2.30 3.45
N ALA A 63 -6.95 -2.21 2.15
CA ALA A 63 -5.63 -2.36 1.57
C ALA A 63 -5.23 -1.02 0.98
N VAL A 64 -4.22 -0.36 1.56
CA VAL A 64 -3.84 0.99 1.17
C VAL A 64 -2.40 1.06 0.67
N GLY A 65 -2.15 1.95 -0.29
CA GLY A 65 -0.82 2.17 -0.87
C GLY A 65 -0.75 3.52 -1.57
N GLY A 66 0.40 3.86 -2.14
CA GLY A 66 0.62 5.15 -2.81
C GLY A 66 0.68 6.37 -1.88
N GLY A 67 0.72 6.15 -0.57
CA GLY A 67 0.87 7.16 0.46
C GLY A 67 1.24 6.53 1.80
N ALA A 68 1.74 7.33 2.73
CA ALA A 68 2.13 6.86 4.05
C ALA A 68 0.89 6.66 4.95
N LEU A 69 0.77 5.48 5.53
CA LEU A 69 -0.22 5.21 6.57
C LEU A 69 0.37 5.60 7.93
N PHE A 70 0.18 6.87 8.31
CA PHE A 70 0.66 7.37 9.59
C PHE A 70 -0.04 6.70 10.79
N PRO A 71 0.62 6.59 11.95
CA PRO A 71 0.05 5.94 13.14
C PRO A 71 -1.30 6.52 13.57
N SER A 72 -1.48 7.84 13.50
CA SER A 72 -2.75 8.50 13.82
C SER A 72 -3.89 8.10 12.87
N LEU A 73 -3.57 7.93 11.59
CA LEU A 73 -4.55 7.52 10.59
C LEU A 73 -4.89 6.04 10.74
N ARG A 74 -3.89 5.19 11.03
CA ARG A 74 -4.12 3.78 11.36
C ARG A 74 -5.03 3.62 12.58
N GLN A 75 -4.81 4.42 13.63
CA GLN A 75 -5.66 4.43 14.82
C GLN A 75 -7.09 4.86 14.49
N TYR A 76 -7.26 5.91 13.68
CA TYR A 76 -8.58 6.35 13.21
C TYR A 76 -9.37 5.23 12.53
N TYR A 77 -8.71 4.38 11.73
CA TYR A 77 -9.36 3.23 11.11
C TYR A 77 -9.65 2.11 12.10
N ALA A 78 -8.72 1.84 13.01
CA ALA A 78 -8.92 0.84 14.05
C ALA A 78 -10.10 1.18 14.98
N ASP A 79 -10.24 2.45 15.36
CA ASP A 79 -11.36 2.94 16.17
C ASP A 79 -12.72 2.77 15.46
N ARG A 80 -12.72 2.70 14.13
CA ARG A 80 -13.89 2.41 13.29
C ARG A 80 -14.07 0.93 12.98
N GLY A 81 -13.26 0.04 13.56
CA GLY A 81 -13.31 -1.40 13.31
C GLY A 81 -12.74 -1.83 11.96
N ILE A 82 -11.97 -0.97 11.29
CA ILE A 82 -11.38 -1.26 9.99
C ILE A 82 -9.94 -1.74 10.16
N SER A 83 -9.67 -3.00 9.81
CA SER A 83 -8.31 -3.53 9.71
C SER A 83 -7.64 -3.00 8.44
N CYS A 84 -6.72 -2.06 8.60
CA CYS A 84 -6.05 -1.38 7.49
C CYS A 84 -4.59 -1.84 7.39
N LEU A 85 -4.24 -2.47 6.26
CA LEU A 85 -2.89 -2.89 5.92
C LEU A 85 -2.38 -2.09 4.73
N GLN A 86 -1.07 -1.78 4.75
CA GLN A 86 -0.46 -1.02 3.67
C GLN A 86 0.40 -1.90 2.76
N SER A 87 0.55 -1.45 1.51
CA SER A 87 1.47 -2.00 0.53
C SER A 87 2.45 -0.92 0.06
N TYR A 88 3.64 -1.35 -0.30
CA TYR A 88 4.64 -0.55 -0.97
C TYR A 88 4.69 -0.97 -2.44
N ALA A 89 4.39 -0.04 -3.31
CA ALA A 89 4.33 -0.27 -4.75
C ALA A 89 4.73 0.99 -5.52
N THR A 90 5.24 0.81 -6.74
CA THR A 90 5.43 1.90 -7.70
C THR A 90 4.68 1.62 -9.00
N ALA A 91 4.51 2.66 -9.83
CA ALA A 91 3.86 2.51 -11.13
C ALA A 91 4.65 1.58 -12.07
N ASP A 92 6.00 1.62 -11.96
CA ASP A 92 6.88 0.86 -12.84
C ASP A 92 7.06 -0.59 -12.38
N LEU A 93 7.23 -0.81 -11.09
CA LEU A 93 7.58 -2.11 -10.50
C LEU A 93 6.36 -2.94 -10.10
N GLY A 94 5.21 -2.30 -9.92
CA GLY A 94 4.07 -2.95 -9.30
C GLY A 94 4.23 -3.06 -7.77
N ASN A 95 3.71 -4.15 -7.17
CA ASN A 95 3.85 -4.40 -5.75
C ASN A 95 5.28 -4.85 -5.42
N ILE A 96 5.86 -4.23 -4.41
CA ILE A 96 7.23 -4.55 -3.95
C ILE A 96 7.16 -5.26 -2.60
N ALA A 97 6.32 -4.77 -1.70
CA ALA A 97 6.16 -5.33 -0.36
C ALA A 97 4.79 -4.98 0.23
N TYR A 98 4.32 -5.76 1.18
CA TYR A 98 3.02 -5.59 1.80
C TYR A 98 3.05 -5.99 3.28
N GLU A 99 2.22 -5.35 4.09
CA GLU A 99 2.01 -5.72 5.48
C GLU A 99 1.21 -7.02 5.59
N SER A 100 1.50 -7.77 6.63
CA SER A 100 0.66 -8.86 7.12
C SER A 100 -0.07 -8.45 8.41
N PRO A 101 -1.04 -9.25 8.90
CA PRO A 101 -1.68 -8.97 10.19
C PRO A 101 -0.73 -8.88 11.38
N ALA A 102 0.50 -9.38 11.27
CA ALA A 102 1.53 -9.22 12.29
C ALA A 102 2.01 -7.77 12.44
N MET A 103 1.86 -6.94 11.38
CA MET A 103 2.27 -5.54 11.32
C MET A 103 3.73 -5.30 11.74
N GLU A 104 4.60 -6.27 11.52
CA GLU A 104 6.04 -6.21 11.78
C GLU A 104 6.82 -6.15 10.48
N GLY A 105 6.97 -4.93 9.95
CA GLY A 105 7.57 -4.69 8.65
C GLY A 105 6.68 -5.10 7.49
N MET A 106 7.23 -5.04 6.29
CA MET A 106 6.55 -5.39 5.05
C MET A 106 7.23 -6.60 4.42
N ILE A 107 6.44 -7.58 4.05
CA ILE A 107 6.88 -8.81 3.39
C ILE A 107 7.17 -8.49 1.94
N VAL A 108 8.35 -8.84 1.45
CA VAL A 108 8.74 -8.66 0.05
C VAL A 108 7.91 -9.61 -0.83
N ASP A 109 7.38 -9.06 -1.92
CA ASP A 109 6.60 -9.80 -2.91
C ASP A 109 7.46 -10.86 -3.63
N GLU A 110 6.87 -12.00 -3.96
CA GLU A 110 7.56 -13.14 -4.58
C GLU A 110 8.00 -12.87 -6.03
N HIS A 111 7.49 -11.80 -6.65
CA HIS A 111 7.77 -11.46 -8.05
C HIS A 111 8.90 -10.44 -8.23
N VAL A 112 9.57 -10.06 -7.14
CA VAL A 112 10.67 -9.11 -7.16
C VAL A 112 11.84 -9.56 -6.31
N ILE A 113 13.04 -9.06 -6.63
CA ILE A 113 14.23 -9.12 -5.78
C ILE A 113 14.45 -7.70 -5.24
N VAL A 114 14.53 -7.57 -3.93
CA VAL A 114 14.79 -6.29 -3.26
C VAL A 114 16.20 -6.29 -2.67
N GLU A 115 16.94 -5.24 -2.96
CA GLU A 115 18.26 -4.94 -2.39
C GLU A 115 18.16 -3.62 -1.62
N ILE A 116 18.90 -3.51 -0.52
CA ILE A 116 19.10 -2.24 0.18
C ILE A 116 20.56 -1.83 -0.01
N VAL A 117 20.77 -0.68 -0.64
CA VAL A 117 22.08 -0.27 -1.10
C VAL A 117 22.46 1.14 -0.64
N THR A 118 23.74 1.41 -0.63
CA THR A 118 24.26 2.76 -0.41
C THR A 118 23.84 3.66 -1.58
N PRO A 119 23.12 4.77 -1.32
CA PRO A 119 22.69 5.67 -2.37
C PRO A 119 23.85 6.23 -3.17
N GLY A 120 23.76 6.12 -4.50
CA GLY A 120 24.75 6.65 -5.44
C GLY A 120 25.87 5.69 -5.83
N THR A 121 26.24 4.71 -4.99
CA THR A 121 27.23 3.68 -5.36
C THR A 121 26.57 2.37 -5.78
N GLY A 122 25.43 2.04 -5.17
CA GLY A 122 24.74 0.78 -5.40
C GLY A 122 25.36 -0.42 -4.67
N ASP A 123 26.30 -0.17 -3.75
CA ASP A 123 26.90 -1.22 -2.93
C ASP A 123 25.92 -1.65 -1.84
N PRO A 124 25.78 -2.96 -1.55
CA PRO A 124 24.95 -3.44 -0.47
C PRO A 124 25.32 -2.82 0.88
N VAL A 125 24.32 -2.43 1.67
CA VAL A 125 24.53 -1.99 3.06
C VAL A 125 24.64 -3.18 4.01
N ALA A 126 25.12 -2.94 5.23
CA ALA A 126 25.13 -3.97 6.28
C ALA A 126 23.69 -4.39 6.66
N PRO A 127 23.49 -5.61 7.21
CA PRO A 127 22.17 -6.04 7.69
C PRO A 127 21.56 -5.01 8.63
N SER A 128 20.26 -4.75 8.46
CA SER A 128 19.48 -3.77 9.23
C SER A 128 19.89 -2.29 9.08
N GLU A 129 20.92 -1.99 8.29
CA GLU A 129 21.28 -0.62 7.94
C GLU A 129 20.28 -0.02 6.94
N VAL A 130 20.06 1.30 7.04
CA VAL A 130 19.18 2.02 6.12
C VAL A 130 19.90 2.36 4.83
N GLY A 131 19.29 2.01 3.71
CA GLY A 131 19.80 2.33 2.37
C GLY A 131 18.67 2.57 1.39
N GLU A 132 19.02 2.81 0.14
CA GLU A 132 18.10 2.97 -0.97
C GLU A 132 17.53 1.61 -1.39
N VAL A 133 16.20 1.57 -1.59
CA VAL A 133 15.52 0.39 -2.10
C VAL A 133 15.79 0.28 -3.60
N VAL A 134 16.41 -0.80 -4.00
CA VAL A 134 16.65 -1.17 -5.40
C VAL A 134 15.92 -2.46 -5.70
N VAL A 135 15.22 -2.51 -6.82
CA VAL A 135 14.33 -3.62 -7.14
C VAL A 135 14.59 -4.17 -8.53
N THR A 136 14.63 -5.50 -8.62
CA THR A 136 14.63 -6.23 -9.89
C THR A 136 13.30 -6.98 -10.02
N THR A 137 12.58 -6.76 -11.14
CA THR A 137 11.34 -7.49 -11.43
C THR A 137 11.65 -8.83 -12.08
N LEU A 138 10.89 -9.86 -11.72
CA LEU A 138 10.96 -11.19 -12.36
C LEU A 138 9.96 -11.31 -13.54
N ASN A 139 9.52 -10.18 -14.09
CA ASN A 139 8.63 -10.12 -15.24
C ASN A 139 9.43 -10.17 -16.55
N PRO A 140 9.32 -11.23 -17.35
CA PRO A 140 10.08 -11.34 -18.59
C PRO A 140 9.61 -10.38 -19.69
N ASP A 141 8.37 -9.91 -19.64
CA ASP A 141 7.81 -9.01 -20.65
C ASP A 141 8.23 -7.54 -20.42
N TYR A 142 8.53 -7.18 -19.18
CA TYR A 142 9.00 -5.85 -18.80
C TYR A 142 10.04 -5.95 -17.68
N PRO A 143 11.25 -6.40 -17.99
CA PRO A 143 12.29 -6.58 -16.99
C PRO A 143 12.89 -5.23 -16.57
N LEU A 144 12.78 -4.92 -15.29
CA LEU A 144 13.51 -3.82 -14.66
C LEU A 144 14.58 -4.44 -13.77
N ILE A 145 15.85 -4.17 -14.09
CA ILE A 145 17.00 -4.74 -13.38
C ILE A 145 17.62 -3.67 -12.52
N ARG A 146 17.69 -3.90 -11.21
CA ARG A 146 18.25 -2.98 -10.20
C ARG A 146 17.70 -1.55 -10.33
N PHE A 147 16.40 -1.43 -10.46
CA PHE A 147 15.71 -0.14 -10.54
C PHE A 147 15.78 0.57 -9.18
N ALA A 148 16.42 1.73 -9.14
CA ALA A 148 16.52 2.56 -7.95
C ALA A 148 15.22 3.33 -7.73
N THR A 149 14.53 3.06 -6.61
CA THR A 149 13.21 3.68 -6.33
C THR A 149 13.32 5.11 -5.81
N GLY A 150 14.48 5.50 -5.26
CA GLY A 150 14.66 6.75 -4.53
C GLY A 150 14.11 6.73 -3.10
N ASP A 151 13.52 5.62 -2.68
CA ASP A 151 12.99 5.44 -1.33
C ASP A 151 14.02 4.76 -0.42
N LEU A 152 13.93 5.01 0.89
CA LEU A 152 14.83 4.44 1.88
C LEU A 152 14.11 3.40 2.73
N SER A 153 14.77 2.28 2.98
CA SER A 153 14.31 1.25 3.91
C SER A 153 15.51 0.50 4.51
N ALA A 154 15.25 -0.54 5.29
CA ALA A 154 16.25 -1.45 5.80
C ALA A 154 15.71 -2.88 5.78
N MET A 155 16.57 -3.86 5.51
CA MET A 155 16.21 -5.27 5.71
C MET A 155 15.93 -5.54 7.18
N MET A 156 14.93 -6.37 7.44
CA MET A 156 14.64 -6.88 8.78
C MET A 156 15.12 -8.31 8.91
N GLU A 157 15.73 -8.61 10.04
CA GLU A 157 16.17 -9.96 10.36
C GLU A 157 15.02 -10.85 10.87
N GLY A 158 15.21 -12.15 10.76
CA GLY A 158 14.28 -13.15 11.26
C GLY A 158 13.03 -13.33 10.40
N GLN A 159 12.28 -14.36 10.72
CA GLN A 159 11.03 -14.72 10.06
C GLN A 159 9.88 -13.84 10.55
N SER A 160 8.92 -13.57 9.67
CA SER A 160 7.70 -12.88 10.07
C SER A 160 6.87 -13.71 11.06
N PRO A 161 6.30 -13.09 12.11
CA PRO A 161 5.40 -13.77 13.03
C PRO A 161 4.15 -14.37 12.36
N CYS A 162 3.81 -13.91 11.16
CA CYS A 162 2.72 -14.49 10.36
C CYS A 162 3.07 -15.85 9.72
N GLY A 163 4.30 -16.35 9.88
CA GLY A 163 4.78 -17.61 9.35
C GLY A 163 5.38 -17.58 7.95
N ARG A 164 5.31 -16.44 7.24
CA ARG A 164 5.95 -16.30 5.92
C ARG A 164 7.47 -16.29 6.06
N THR A 165 8.15 -16.92 5.10
CA THR A 165 9.61 -17.04 5.05
C THR A 165 10.28 -16.00 4.14
N ASN A 166 9.49 -15.19 3.45
CA ASN A 166 9.96 -14.09 2.60
C ASN A 166 10.83 -13.11 3.40
N MET A 167 11.74 -12.46 2.71
CA MET A 167 12.45 -11.30 3.23
C MET A 167 11.46 -10.23 3.67
N ARG A 168 11.86 -9.43 4.67
CA ARG A 168 11.07 -8.29 5.15
C ARG A 168 11.88 -7.03 5.08
N ILE A 169 11.23 -5.94 4.76
CA ILE A 169 11.80 -4.59 4.86
C ILE A 169 11.05 -3.80 5.93
N ARG A 170 11.69 -2.81 6.52
CA ARG A 170 11.01 -1.84 7.37
C ARG A 170 9.97 -1.13 6.54
N GLY A 171 8.84 -0.77 7.16
CA GLY A 171 7.87 0.09 6.51
C GLY A 171 8.53 1.39 6.03
N TRP A 172 7.88 2.04 5.11
CA TRP A 172 8.35 3.22 4.41
C TRP A 172 8.97 4.27 5.36
N THR A 173 10.25 4.51 5.24
CA THR A 173 10.98 5.57 5.94
C THR A 173 11.31 6.63 4.88
N VAL A 174 10.57 7.72 4.87
CA VAL A 174 10.79 8.97 4.13
C VAL A 174 11.60 8.87 2.84
N SER A 175 10.94 9.10 1.69
CA SER A 175 11.60 9.30 0.39
C SER A 175 12.65 10.43 0.47
N LYS A 176 13.78 10.26 -0.25
CA LYS A 176 14.76 11.34 -0.47
C LYS A 176 14.11 12.63 -1.00
N SER A 177 13.03 12.53 -1.78
CA SER A 177 12.29 13.67 -2.30
C SER A 177 11.60 14.49 -1.21
N THR A 178 11.22 13.86 -0.08
CA THR A 178 10.59 14.54 1.06
C THR A 178 11.63 15.34 1.88
N LEU A 179 12.90 14.94 1.85
CA LEU A 179 14.00 15.72 2.45
C LEU A 179 14.44 16.90 1.58
N SER A 180 14.20 16.85 0.28
CA SER A 180 14.58 17.91 -0.67
C SER A 180 13.43 18.78 -1.16
N SER A 181 12.18 18.40 -0.89
CA SER A 181 10.99 19.10 -1.35
C SER A 181 10.08 19.59 -0.21
N SER A 182 10.54 20.57 0.53
CA SER A 182 9.62 21.59 1.04
C SER A 182 9.05 22.46 -0.11
N VAL A 183 9.24 22.04 -1.37
CA VAL A 183 8.80 22.77 -2.58
C VAL A 183 8.34 21.79 -3.65
N LYS A 184 7.04 21.91 -3.99
CA LYS A 184 6.29 21.43 -5.15
C LYS A 184 5.54 20.11 -4.99
N GLY A 185 4.20 20.28 -4.86
CA GLY A 185 3.23 19.20 -4.95
C GLY A 185 3.24 18.52 -6.32
N SER A 186 3.28 17.21 -6.31
CA SER A 186 2.88 16.38 -7.44
C SER A 186 1.59 15.64 -7.05
N ALA A 187 0.54 15.85 -7.83
CA ALA A 187 -0.71 15.11 -7.67
C ALA A 187 -0.48 13.66 -8.07
N SER A 188 -0.54 12.75 -7.10
CA SER A 188 -0.60 11.32 -7.34
C SER A 188 -2.00 10.97 -7.86
N LEU A 189 -2.09 10.44 -9.07
CA LEU A 189 -3.33 9.89 -9.63
C LEU A 189 -3.63 8.54 -8.96
N THR A 190 -4.44 8.56 -7.93
CA THR A 190 -4.79 7.35 -7.20
C THR A 190 -6.13 6.81 -7.67
N ARG A 191 -6.15 5.55 -8.09
CA ARG A 191 -7.39 4.82 -8.38
C ARG A 191 -7.87 4.11 -7.13
N THR A 192 -9.07 4.43 -6.70
CA THR A 192 -9.76 3.72 -5.62
C THR A 192 -10.56 2.56 -6.18
N ALA A 193 -10.51 1.41 -5.54
CA ALA A 193 -11.37 0.27 -5.83
C ALA A 193 -12.11 -0.18 -4.56
N LEU A 194 -13.37 -0.53 -4.72
CA LEU A 194 -14.23 -1.06 -3.66
C LEU A 194 -14.50 -2.54 -3.94
N PHE A 195 -14.53 -3.35 -2.90
CA PHE A 195 -14.74 -4.79 -3.02
C PHE A 195 -15.90 -5.26 -2.16
N ALA A 196 -16.73 -6.14 -2.71
CA ALA A 196 -17.72 -6.90 -1.96
C ALA A 196 -17.28 -8.38 -1.94
N GLY A 197 -17.22 -8.97 -0.75
CA GLY A 197 -16.91 -10.38 -0.57
C GLY A 197 -18.15 -11.24 -0.76
N SER A 198 -18.03 -12.44 -1.33
CA SER A 198 -19.01 -13.52 -1.15
C SER A 198 -18.81 -14.15 0.21
N GLU A 199 -19.88 -14.35 0.97
CA GLU A 199 -19.92 -15.15 2.19
C GLU A 199 -19.49 -16.59 1.94
#